data_c3d756df91acc27770927221aa1f4a34
#
_entry.id   c3d756df91acc27770927221aa1f4a34
#
_cell.length_a   1.000
_cell.length_b   1.000
_cell.length_c   1.000
_cell.angle_alpha   90.00
_cell.angle_beta   90.00
_cell.angle_gamma   90.00
#
_symmetry.space_group_name_H-M   'P 1'
#
loop_
_entity.id
_entity.type
_entity.pdbx_description
1 polymer ?
#
loop_
_entity_poly.entity_id
_entity_poly.type
_entity_poly.pdbx_seq_one_letter_code
_entity_poly.pdbx_strand_id
1 'polypeptide(L)'
;MTVTLTINSQRVTVAQGSTILEAARSAGVSIPTLCHHRDLSNVGACRMCVVSVENARGLQTACTTPVADGMAVNTESQEAREARRFVLEMLLSDHPNDCLTCEVNGECELQDLAYECGVTWPEQRGARHAYEVNPDPNPFIFIDRNKCVLCGRCVRACGEVQNRDVWNFASRGFKSKLVAGADQFMLDAGCESCGQCAGYCPVGALYDKMSLGVARANKVKKVRTTCSYCGVGCSFDLNVRDGKIVRVTSASDAPANGMALCVKGRYGYDYVHHPDRLTRPLVRAKWLDATQRDGRLASGEWQAATVAGKHARRSAVSGQQSAVSSQPSAIRDQEPVPGLQSPDRFIQVDWDSALDLVARRFAEVKREHGSEAFSVFASAKCTNEENYLFNKFTRQVLGTNNIDHCARL
;
A
#
# COMPACT_ATOMS: atom_id res chain seq x y z
N MET A 1 21.03 21.96 23.53
CA MET A 1 21.07 23.41 23.28
C MET A 1 19.90 23.77 22.37
N THR A 2 19.29 24.94 22.58
CA THR A 2 18.20 25.47 21.73
C THR A 2 18.67 26.71 21.01
N VAL A 3 18.06 26.99 19.88
CA VAL A 3 18.33 28.15 19.03
C VAL A 3 17.02 28.91 18.84
N THR A 4 17.09 30.23 18.90
CA THR A 4 15.94 31.11 18.71
C THR A 4 16.09 31.91 17.42
N LEU A 5 15.06 31.85 16.58
CA LEU A 5 15.01 32.54 15.29
C LEU A 5 13.66 33.23 15.11
N THR A 6 13.53 34.01 14.04
CA THR A 6 12.27 34.63 13.65
C THR A 6 11.84 34.10 12.29
N ILE A 7 10.59 33.66 12.17
CA ILE A 7 9.97 33.21 10.92
C ILE A 7 8.70 34.03 10.69
N ASN A 8 8.63 34.78 9.59
CA ASN A 8 7.52 35.68 9.27
C ASN A 8 7.15 36.59 10.44
N SER A 9 8.14 37.15 11.13
CA SER A 9 7.99 38.00 12.33
C SER A 9 7.57 37.23 13.61
N GLN A 10 7.37 35.92 13.57
CA GLN A 10 7.09 35.09 14.74
C GLN A 10 8.39 34.53 15.33
N ARG A 11 8.59 34.73 16.64
CA ARG A 11 9.75 34.16 17.37
C ARG A 11 9.54 32.67 17.62
N VAL A 12 10.52 31.85 17.23
CA VAL A 12 10.47 30.39 17.30
C VAL A 12 11.74 29.88 17.99
N THR A 13 11.59 28.94 18.92
CA THR A 13 12.73 28.29 19.59
C THR A 13 12.70 26.80 19.32
N VAL A 14 13.77 26.24 18.77
CA VAL A 14 13.90 24.84 18.39
C VAL A 14 15.24 24.25 18.83
N ALA A 15 15.42 22.96 18.72
CA ALA A 15 16.69 22.30 18.98
C ALA A 15 17.77 22.76 18.00
N GLN A 16 18.99 22.88 18.49
CA GLN A 16 20.14 23.16 17.65
C GLN A 16 20.33 22.03 16.62
N GLY A 17 20.57 22.36 15.37
CA GLY A 17 20.68 21.41 14.27
C GLY A 17 19.35 21.15 13.52
N SER A 18 18.22 21.65 14.03
CA SER A 18 16.98 21.66 13.27
C SER A 18 17.12 22.46 11.97
N THR A 19 16.37 22.06 10.96
CA THR A 19 16.29 22.82 9.70
C THR A 19 15.28 23.97 9.79
N ILE A 20 15.37 24.93 8.88
CA ILE A 20 14.36 26.00 8.77
C ILE A 20 12.95 25.41 8.55
N LEU A 21 12.84 24.34 7.79
CA LEU A 21 11.55 23.68 7.54
C LEU A 21 10.95 23.09 8.82
N GLU A 22 11.75 22.43 9.64
CA GLU A 22 11.32 21.88 10.93
C GLU A 22 10.91 22.99 11.89
N ALA A 23 11.69 24.08 11.95
CA ALA A 23 11.35 25.25 12.76
C ALA A 23 10.03 25.89 12.31
N ALA A 24 9.82 26.04 10.99
CA ALA A 24 8.57 26.56 10.44
C ALA A 24 7.37 25.71 10.80
N ARG A 25 7.49 24.39 10.67
CA ARG A 25 6.42 23.45 11.06
C ARG A 25 6.09 23.53 12.55
N SER A 26 7.08 23.66 13.43
CA SER A 26 6.83 23.81 14.87
C SER A 26 6.09 25.11 15.21
N ALA A 27 6.21 26.12 14.37
CA ALA A 27 5.50 27.40 14.46
C ALA A 27 4.15 27.43 13.72
N GLY A 28 3.72 26.30 13.12
CA GLY A 28 2.51 26.24 12.32
C GLY A 28 2.63 26.93 10.94
N VAL A 29 3.86 27.27 10.50
CA VAL A 29 4.11 27.89 9.19
C VAL A 29 4.36 26.80 8.15
N SER A 30 3.54 26.78 7.11
CA SER A 30 3.69 25.87 5.97
C SER A 30 4.73 26.42 4.98
N ILE A 31 5.69 25.59 4.59
CA ILE A 31 6.62 25.85 3.48
C ILE A 31 6.41 24.73 2.46
N PRO A 32 6.11 25.05 1.19
CA PRO A 32 5.87 24.05 0.17
C PRO A 32 7.10 23.18 -0.09
N THR A 33 6.88 21.88 -0.28
CA THR A 33 7.96 20.91 -0.56
C THR A 33 7.48 19.90 -1.59
N LEU A 34 8.38 19.30 -2.37
CA LEU A 34 8.06 18.22 -3.30
C LEU A 34 9.01 17.02 -3.15
N CYS A 35 10.31 17.26 -2.92
CA CYS A 35 11.26 16.16 -2.70
C CYS A 35 11.40 15.76 -1.22
N HIS A 36 11.04 16.64 -0.29
CA HIS A 36 11.11 16.35 1.14
C HIS A 36 9.98 15.39 1.57
N HIS A 37 10.32 14.45 2.43
CA HIS A 37 9.36 13.66 3.20
C HIS A 37 9.91 13.47 4.61
N ARG A 38 9.05 13.49 5.64
CA ARG A 38 9.48 13.45 7.04
C ARG A 38 10.26 12.17 7.42
N ASP A 39 9.99 11.07 6.71
CA ASP A 39 10.59 9.75 6.97
C ASP A 39 11.83 9.48 6.09
N LEU A 40 12.27 10.44 5.28
CA LEU A 40 13.37 10.30 4.35
C LEU A 40 14.42 11.40 4.57
N SER A 41 15.66 11.08 4.28
CA SER A 41 16.76 12.04 4.34
C SER A 41 16.51 13.28 3.46
N ASN A 42 17.02 14.44 3.88
CA ASN A 42 16.86 15.70 3.17
C ASN A 42 17.87 15.83 2.02
N VAL A 43 17.42 16.18 0.81
CA VAL A 43 18.29 16.31 -0.37
C VAL A 43 18.23 17.68 -1.05
N GLY A 44 17.21 18.50 -0.78
CA GLY A 44 17.07 19.85 -1.35
C GLY A 44 16.96 19.88 -2.88
N ALA A 45 16.55 18.78 -3.55
CA ALA A 45 16.58 18.66 -5.00
C ALA A 45 15.56 19.53 -5.74
N CYS A 46 14.31 19.61 -5.26
CA CYS A 46 13.21 20.23 -5.99
C CYS A 46 13.18 21.76 -5.93
N ARG A 47 13.85 22.37 -4.98
CA ARG A 47 13.87 23.84 -4.76
C ARG A 47 12.51 24.49 -4.43
N MET A 48 11.47 23.70 -4.16
CA MET A 48 10.18 24.25 -3.78
C MET A 48 10.18 24.93 -2.40
N CYS A 49 11.06 24.50 -1.49
CA CYS A 49 11.13 25.00 -0.12
C CYS A 49 12.03 26.25 0.04
N VAL A 50 12.30 26.98 -1.01
CA VAL A 50 13.14 28.19 -0.94
C VAL A 50 12.50 29.29 -0.12
N VAL A 51 13.30 29.95 0.72
CA VAL A 51 12.93 31.06 1.59
C VAL A 51 14.00 32.15 1.56
N SER A 52 13.62 33.38 1.88
CA SER A 52 14.60 34.45 2.10
C SER A 52 15.08 34.39 3.55
N VAL A 53 16.38 34.55 3.73
CA VAL A 53 17.01 34.67 5.05
C VAL A 53 17.79 35.98 5.06
N GLU A 54 17.56 36.81 6.09
CA GLU A 54 18.23 38.11 6.21
C GLU A 54 19.74 37.93 6.26
N ASN A 55 20.45 38.77 5.54
CA ASN A 55 21.91 38.74 5.38
C ASN A 55 22.47 37.47 4.69
N ALA A 56 21.64 36.58 4.17
CA ALA A 56 22.09 35.45 3.36
C ALA A 56 22.21 35.82 1.88
N ARG A 57 23.18 35.22 1.18
CA ARG A 57 23.31 35.38 -0.26
C ARG A 57 22.27 34.53 -0.98
N GLY A 58 21.22 35.18 -1.50
CA GLY A 58 20.15 34.53 -2.26
C GLY A 58 19.21 33.63 -1.41
N LEU A 59 18.28 32.96 -2.07
CA LEU A 59 17.30 32.11 -1.42
C LEU A 59 17.94 30.84 -0.85
N GLN A 60 17.49 30.45 0.35
CA GLN A 60 17.95 29.24 1.05
C GLN A 60 16.92 28.14 0.95
N THR A 61 17.35 26.88 0.87
CA THR A 61 16.45 25.71 0.91
C THR A 61 16.09 25.36 2.34
N ALA A 62 14.85 25.60 2.75
CA ALA A 62 14.42 25.40 4.14
C ALA A 62 14.59 23.95 4.64
N CYS A 63 14.46 22.95 3.77
CA CYS A 63 14.58 21.54 4.16
C CYS A 63 16.02 21.07 4.47
N THR A 64 17.05 21.83 4.04
CA THR A 64 18.46 21.44 4.22
C THR A 64 19.29 22.48 4.97
N THR A 65 18.77 23.69 5.16
CA THR A 65 19.50 24.78 5.85
C THR A 65 19.26 24.68 7.35
N PRO A 66 20.30 24.45 8.18
CA PRO A 66 20.17 24.44 9.61
C PRO A 66 19.89 25.86 10.14
N VAL A 67 19.12 25.92 11.23
CA VAL A 67 18.83 27.19 11.91
C VAL A 67 20.03 27.71 12.69
N ALA A 68 20.16 29.04 12.78
CA ALA A 68 21.13 29.74 13.60
C ALA A 68 20.43 30.73 14.55
N ASP A 69 21.08 31.04 15.67
CA ASP A 69 20.52 32.00 16.64
C ASP A 69 20.42 33.40 16.04
N GLY A 70 19.30 34.07 16.26
CA GLY A 70 19.01 35.38 15.68
C GLY A 70 18.67 35.38 14.18
N MET A 71 18.59 34.22 13.53
CA MET A 71 18.23 34.11 12.10
C MET A 71 16.82 34.70 11.87
N ALA A 72 16.67 35.52 10.81
CA ALA A 72 15.37 36.04 10.38
C ALA A 72 15.00 35.45 9.02
N VAL A 73 13.89 34.73 8.96
CA VAL A 73 13.41 34.00 7.79
C VAL A 73 12.08 34.59 7.32
N ASN A 74 11.98 34.86 6.02
CA ASN A 74 10.73 35.21 5.39
C ASN A 74 10.35 34.12 4.38
N THR A 75 9.25 33.42 4.65
CA THR A 75 8.76 32.33 3.79
C THR A 75 7.93 32.84 2.61
N GLU A 76 7.46 34.08 2.67
CA GLU A 76 6.51 34.67 1.71
C GLU A 76 7.08 35.90 1.01
N SER A 77 8.41 36.06 0.95
CA SER A 77 9.02 37.12 0.17
C SER A 77 8.66 37.00 -1.31
N GLN A 78 8.60 38.12 -2.00
CA GLN A 78 8.30 38.15 -3.44
C GLN A 78 9.26 37.23 -4.22
N GLU A 79 10.56 37.30 -3.93
CA GLU A 79 11.57 36.48 -4.57
C GLU A 79 11.37 34.98 -4.35
N ALA A 80 10.97 34.57 -3.14
CA ALA A 80 10.70 33.18 -2.83
C ALA A 80 9.46 32.67 -3.59
N ARG A 81 8.39 33.49 -3.68
CA ARG A 81 7.19 33.14 -4.43
C ARG A 81 7.45 33.03 -5.93
N GLU A 82 8.19 33.99 -6.49
CA GLU A 82 8.57 33.97 -7.91
C GLU A 82 9.44 32.76 -8.26
N ALA A 83 10.41 32.44 -7.40
CA ALA A 83 11.26 31.27 -7.59
C ALA A 83 10.46 29.93 -7.53
N ARG A 84 9.51 29.78 -6.60
CA ARG A 84 8.63 28.60 -6.53
C ARG A 84 7.76 28.50 -7.77
N ARG A 85 7.16 29.61 -8.22
CA ARG A 85 6.38 29.65 -9.45
C ARG A 85 7.19 29.21 -10.65
N PHE A 86 8.40 29.77 -10.81
CA PHE A 86 9.31 29.39 -11.89
C PHE A 86 9.67 27.90 -11.87
N VAL A 87 9.98 27.32 -10.70
CA VAL A 87 10.26 25.91 -10.55
C VAL A 87 9.06 25.05 -11.00
N LEU A 88 7.84 25.42 -10.60
CA LEU A 88 6.62 24.72 -11.02
C LEU A 88 6.39 24.80 -12.52
N GLU A 89 6.60 25.97 -13.12
CA GLU A 89 6.50 26.15 -14.58
C GLU A 89 7.49 25.24 -15.31
N MET A 90 8.71 25.13 -14.82
CA MET A 90 9.72 24.23 -15.39
C MET A 90 9.29 22.74 -15.26
N LEU A 91 8.79 22.32 -14.11
CA LEU A 91 8.28 20.95 -13.91
C LEU A 91 7.09 20.65 -14.83
N LEU A 92 6.14 21.57 -14.92
CA LEU A 92 4.93 21.42 -15.75
C LEU A 92 5.22 21.54 -17.27
N SER A 93 6.32 22.16 -17.67
CA SER A 93 6.70 22.27 -19.09
C SER A 93 7.05 20.90 -19.71
N ASP A 94 7.60 19.99 -18.93
CA ASP A 94 7.93 18.61 -19.34
C ASP A 94 6.81 17.61 -18.98
N HIS A 95 6.04 17.88 -17.91
CA HIS A 95 4.97 17.01 -17.45
C HIS A 95 3.82 16.89 -18.48
N PRO A 96 3.18 15.71 -18.68
CA PRO A 96 2.11 15.50 -19.66
C PRO A 96 0.88 16.39 -19.43
N ASN A 97 0.60 16.78 -18.17
CA ASN A 97 -0.56 17.57 -17.74
C ASN A 97 -1.92 16.94 -18.11
N ASP A 98 -1.95 15.60 -18.13
CA ASP A 98 -3.12 14.76 -18.41
C ASP A 98 -3.96 14.44 -17.16
N CYS A 99 -4.10 15.43 -16.27
CA CYS A 99 -4.70 15.25 -14.93
C CYS A 99 -6.08 14.59 -14.96
N LEU A 100 -6.88 14.82 -15.99
CA LEU A 100 -8.23 14.23 -16.12
C LEU A 100 -8.20 12.69 -16.18
N THR A 101 -7.16 12.13 -16.75
CA THR A 101 -6.98 10.69 -16.92
C THR A 101 -5.93 10.10 -15.98
N CYS A 102 -5.26 10.94 -15.19
CA CYS A 102 -4.21 10.52 -14.26
C CYS A 102 -4.81 9.84 -13.02
N GLU A 103 -4.24 8.71 -12.61
CA GLU A 103 -4.71 7.91 -11.46
C GLU A 103 -4.64 8.66 -10.12
N VAL A 104 -3.68 9.59 -9.98
CA VAL A 104 -3.49 10.37 -8.74
C VAL A 104 -4.19 11.74 -8.79
N ASN A 105 -5.09 11.98 -9.72
CA ASN A 105 -5.83 13.24 -9.77
C ASN A 105 -6.60 13.47 -8.46
N GLY A 106 -6.29 14.60 -7.79
CA GLY A 106 -6.84 14.95 -6.47
C GLY A 106 -6.06 14.35 -5.29
N GLU A 107 -4.94 13.64 -5.55
CA GLU A 107 -3.95 13.19 -4.56
C GLU A 107 -2.51 13.55 -5.00
N CYS A 108 -2.34 14.46 -5.96
CA CYS A 108 -1.05 14.80 -6.58
C CYS A 108 -0.46 16.06 -5.96
N GLU A 109 0.67 15.93 -5.26
CA GLU A 109 1.34 17.07 -4.64
C GLU A 109 1.80 18.13 -5.66
N LEU A 110 2.15 17.74 -6.90
CA LEU A 110 2.49 18.70 -7.96
C LEU A 110 1.26 19.51 -8.38
N GLN A 111 0.09 18.87 -8.47
CA GLN A 111 -1.17 19.53 -8.79
C GLN A 111 -1.55 20.53 -7.70
N ASP A 112 -1.48 20.12 -6.43
CA ASP A 112 -1.79 20.99 -5.29
C ASP A 112 -0.88 22.22 -5.26
N LEU A 113 0.43 22.02 -5.43
CA LEU A 113 1.40 23.12 -5.49
C LEU A 113 1.16 24.06 -6.67
N ALA A 114 0.74 23.54 -7.82
CA ALA A 114 0.40 24.38 -8.97
C ALA A 114 -0.79 25.31 -8.67
N TYR A 115 -1.82 24.80 -7.99
CA TYR A 115 -2.95 25.61 -7.54
C TYR A 115 -2.54 26.64 -6.46
N GLU A 116 -1.77 26.21 -5.47
CA GLU A 116 -1.30 27.10 -4.38
C GLU A 116 -0.44 28.25 -4.90
N CYS A 117 0.42 28.00 -5.88
CA CYS A 117 1.30 29.02 -6.49
C CYS A 117 0.66 29.75 -7.69
N GLY A 118 -0.58 29.47 -8.05
CA GLY A 118 -1.29 30.11 -9.13
C GLY A 118 -0.72 29.81 -10.53
N VAL A 119 -0.10 28.63 -10.72
CA VAL A 119 0.42 28.19 -12.03
C VAL A 119 -0.63 27.32 -12.69
N THR A 120 -1.37 27.88 -13.64
CA THR A 120 -2.44 27.15 -14.36
C THR A 120 -1.93 26.51 -15.65
N TRP A 121 -0.95 27.11 -16.27
CA TRP A 121 -0.36 26.66 -17.52
C TRP A 121 1.10 27.12 -17.62
N PRO A 122 2.05 26.26 -18.00
CA PRO A 122 3.45 26.67 -18.14
C PRO A 122 3.59 27.62 -19.34
N GLU A 123 4.14 28.79 -19.09
CA GLU A 123 4.48 29.77 -20.14
C GLU A 123 5.66 29.28 -20.98
N GLN A 124 6.62 28.62 -20.32
CA GLN A 124 7.79 28.05 -20.95
C GLN A 124 7.45 26.68 -21.56
N ARG A 125 7.77 26.50 -22.83
CA ARG A 125 7.59 25.23 -23.53
C ARG A 125 8.93 24.82 -24.16
N GLY A 126 9.39 23.65 -23.79
CA GLY A 126 10.62 23.07 -24.32
C GLY A 126 10.41 21.65 -24.89
N ALA A 127 11.50 20.94 -25.08
CA ALA A 127 11.46 19.53 -25.38
C ALA A 127 10.80 18.78 -24.21
N ARG A 128 10.00 17.76 -24.54
CA ARG A 128 9.36 16.87 -23.58
C ARG A 128 9.94 15.46 -23.70
N HIS A 129 10.00 14.78 -22.58
CA HIS A 129 10.29 13.35 -22.60
C HIS A 129 9.12 12.57 -23.21
N ALA A 130 9.46 11.47 -23.90
CA ALA A 130 8.51 10.55 -24.51
C ALA A 130 8.96 9.11 -24.22
N TYR A 131 8.85 8.72 -22.95
CA TYR A 131 9.15 7.36 -22.51
C TYR A 131 7.95 6.44 -22.76
N GLU A 132 8.22 5.18 -23.02
CA GLU A 132 7.19 4.14 -23.01
C GLU A 132 6.53 4.08 -21.63
N VAL A 133 5.20 3.99 -21.61
CA VAL A 133 4.41 3.89 -20.40
C VAL A 133 4.36 2.44 -19.95
N ASN A 134 4.75 2.20 -18.71
CA ASN A 134 4.71 0.89 -18.06
C ASN A 134 5.46 -0.24 -18.79
N PRO A 135 6.73 -0.04 -19.22
CA PRO A 135 7.51 -1.05 -19.92
C PRO A 135 7.93 -2.22 -19.01
N ASP A 136 7.82 -2.05 -17.68
CA ASP A 136 8.30 -3.02 -16.70
C ASP A 136 7.26 -4.11 -16.43
N PRO A 137 7.65 -5.41 -16.48
CA PRO A 137 6.74 -6.53 -16.26
C PRO A 137 6.35 -6.75 -14.80
N ASN A 138 6.82 -5.92 -13.86
CA ASN A 138 6.46 -6.05 -12.44
C ASN A 138 4.94 -6.17 -12.27
N PRO A 139 4.42 -7.18 -11.55
CA PRO A 139 2.98 -7.44 -11.48
C PRO A 139 2.19 -6.41 -10.65
N PHE A 140 2.86 -5.63 -9.79
CA PHE A 140 2.21 -4.75 -8.82
C PHE A 140 2.50 -3.26 -9.01
N ILE A 141 3.65 -2.90 -9.61
CA ILE A 141 4.10 -1.53 -9.71
C ILE A 141 3.99 -1.04 -11.14
N PHE A 142 3.17 -0.01 -11.34
CA PHE A 142 3.05 0.74 -12.59
C PHE A 142 4.09 1.85 -12.62
N ILE A 143 4.69 2.09 -13.79
CA ILE A 143 5.66 3.18 -14.00
C ILE A 143 5.33 3.98 -15.26
N ASP A 144 5.21 5.31 -15.10
CA ASP A 144 5.15 6.29 -16.17
C ASP A 144 6.23 7.36 -15.93
N ARG A 145 7.36 7.20 -16.61
CA ARG A 145 8.50 8.12 -16.44
C ARG A 145 8.22 9.53 -16.97
N ASN A 146 7.24 9.70 -17.85
CA ASN A 146 6.83 11.01 -18.36
C ASN A 146 6.27 11.91 -17.26
N LYS A 147 5.73 11.31 -16.19
CA LYS A 147 5.20 12.01 -15.01
C LYS A 147 6.23 12.21 -13.92
N CYS A 148 7.46 11.74 -14.11
CA CYS A 148 8.48 11.79 -13.08
C CYS A 148 9.09 13.17 -12.95
N VAL A 149 9.01 13.77 -11.76
CA VAL A 149 9.60 15.08 -11.42
C VAL A 149 10.99 14.96 -10.79
N LEU A 150 11.62 13.81 -10.88
CA LEU A 150 12.98 13.52 -10.39
C LEU A 150 13.22 13.90 -8.91
N CYS A 151 12.18 13.83 -8.07
CA CYS A 151 12.27 14.22 -6.66
C CYS A 151 13.10 13.27 -5.79
N GLY A 152 13.37 12.05 -6.25
CA GLY A 152 14.17 11.05 -5.55
C GLY A 152 13.54 10.42 -4.32
N ARG A 153 12.24 10.64 -4.03
CA ARG A 153 11.59 9.98 -2.88
C ARG A 153 11.57 8.46 -3.03
N CYS A 154 11.29 7.94 -4.23
CA CYS A 154 11.28 6.50 -4.51
C CYS A 154 12.65 5.85 -4.33
N VAL A 155 13.73 6.54 -4.71
CA VAL A 155 15.13 6.10 -4.52
C VAL A 155 15.40 5.95 -3.03
N ARG A 156 15.16 7.02 -2.26
CA ARG A 156 15.38 7.01 -0.81
C ARG A 156 14.46 6.07 -0.07
N ALA A 157 13.19 5.98 -0.44
CA ALA A 157 12.27 5.02 0.17
C ALA A 157 12.71 3.56 -0.06
N CYS A 158 13.28 3.27 -1.24
CA CYS A 158 13.82 1.95 -1.53
C CYS A 158 15.08 1.64 -0.72
N GLY A 159 16.02 2.60 -0.61
CA GLY A 159 17.26 2.42 0.15
C GLY A 159 17.07 2.55 1.65
N GLU A 160 16.47 3.66 2.12
CA GLU A 160 16.42 4.01 3.55
C GLU A 160 15.31 3.27 4.31
N VAL A 161 14.16 3.01 3.70
CA VAL A 161 13.00 2.36 4.37
C VAL A 161 12.98 0.85 4.10
N GLN A 162 13.19 0.44 2.83
CA GLN A 162 13.12 -0.97 2.44
C GLN A 162 14.49 -1.66 2.41
N ASN A 163 15.58 -0.90 2.42
CA ASN A 163 16.97 -1.39 2.36
C ASN A 163 17.24 -2.31 1.14
N ARG A 164 16.79 -1.88 -0.06
CA ARG A 164 16.90 -2.67 -1.31
C ARG A 164 17.68 -1.99 -2.42
N ASP A 165 17.79 -0.67 -2.45
CA ASP A 165 18.54 0.13 -3.42
C ASP A 165 18.29 -0.22 -4.90
N VAL A 166 17.04 -0.61 -5.22
CA VAL A 166 16.64 -0.95 -6.58
C VAL A 166 16.64 0.29 -7.49
N TRP A 167 16.15 1.43 -6.98
CA TRP A 167 15.98 2.63 -7.77
C TRP A 167 17.19 3.54 -7.72
N ASN A 168 17.59 4.04 -8.89
CA ASN A 168 18.67 5.00 -9.08
C ASN A 168 18.33 6.00 -10.19
N PHE A 169 19.17 7.05 -10.34
CA PHE A 169 19.13 7.93 -11.48
C PHE A 169 20.23 7.55 -12.48
N ALA A 170 19.87 7.44 -13.75
CA ALA A 170 20.81 7.30 -14.85
C ALA A 170 20.92 8.61 -15.64
N SER A 171 22.05 8.82 -16.30
CA SER A 171 22.36 9.99 -17.12
C SER A 171 22.41 11.31 -16.31
N ARG A 172 22.48 12.44 -16.98
CA ARG A 172 22.56 13.78 -16.37
C ARG A 172 21.85 14.82 -17.20
N GLY A 173 21.54 15.96 -16.58
CA GLY A 173 20.83 17.07 -17.22
C GLY A 173 19.45 16.62 -17.69
N PHE A 174 18.98 17.10 -18.83
CA PHE A 174 17.66 16.75 -19.38
C PHE A 174 17.47 15.24 -19.61
N LYS A 175 18.56 14.50 -19.86
CA LYS A 175 18.50 13.04 -20.04
C LYS A 175 18.42 12.22 -18.74
N SER A 176 18.43 12.89 -17.58
CA SER A 176 18.30 12.18 -16.30
C SER A 176 16.99 11.44 -16.22
N LYS A 177 17.03 10.14 -15.88
CA LYS A 177 15.84 9.30 -15.75
C LYS A 177 15.94 8.38 -14.53
N LEU A 178 14.80 8.03 -13.98
CA LEU A 178 14.68 7.01 -12.95
C LEU A 178 14.85 5.62 -13.58
N VAL A 179 15.74 4.81 -13.03
CA VAL A 179 16.03 3.45 -13.51
C VAL A 179 16.07 2.46 -12.36
N ALA A 180 15.79 1.19 -12.66
CA ALA A 180 16.02 0.09 -11.73
C ALA A 180 17.39 -0.54 -12.04
N GLY A 181 18.22 -0.74 -11.00
CA GLY A 181 19.57 -1.26 -11.17
C GLY A 181 20.39 -0.48 -12.19
N ALA A 182 20.95 -1.18 -13.18
CA ALA A 182 21.69 -0.62 -14.31
C ALA A 182 20.81 -0.39 -15.54
N ASP A 183 19.57 0.12 -15.36
CA ASP A 183 18.53 0.30 -16.40
C ASP A 183 17.93 -1.03 -16.88
N GLN A 184 17.63 -1.91 -15.96
CA GLN A 184 17.02 -3.23 -16.19
C GLN A 184 15.59 -3.28 -15.62
N PHE A 185 14.92 -4.42 -15.71
CA PHE A 185 13.60 -4.59 -15.08
C PHE A 185 13.70 -4.62 -13.55
N MET A 186 12.64 -4.16 -12.87
CA MET A 186 12.61 -4.06 -11.41
C MET A 186 12.94 -5.39 -10.73
N LEU A 187 12.36 -6.50 -11.19
CA LEU A 187 12.59 -7.82 -10.58
C LEU A 187 14.03 -8.30 -10.76
N ASP A 188 14.64 -8.04 -11.92
CA ASP A 188 16.03 -8.38 -12.21
C ASP A 188 17.01 -7.55 -11.36
N ALA A 189 16.59 -6.34 -10.98
CA ALA A 189 17.31 -5.47 -10.05
C ALA A 189 17.08 -5.83 -8.56
N GLY A 190 16.44 -6.96 -8.25
CA GLY A 190 16.19 -7.42 -6.89
C GLY A 190 14.99 -6.77 -6.19
N CYS A 191 14.03 -6.23 -6.96
CA CYS A 191 12.81 -5.65 -6.41
C CYS A 191 11.92 -6.72 -5.76
N GLU A 192 11.46 -6.47 -4.53
CA GLU A 192 10.52 -7.33 -3.79
C GLU A 192 9.06 -6.95 -4.01
N SER A 193 8.78 -6.03 -4.92
CA SER A 193 7.42 -5.54 -5.22
C SER A 193 6.67 -5.01 -3.99
N CYS A 194 7.37 -4.45 -3.00
CA CYS A 194 6.77 -3.94 -1.76
C CYS A 194 5.89 -2.69 -1.95
N GLY A 195 6.06 -1.97 -3.08
CA GLY A 195 5.29 -0.77 -3.41
C GLY A 195 5.65 0.48 -2.61
N GLN A 196 6.76 0.49 -1.84
CA GLN A 196 7.16 1.70 -1.11
C GLN A 196 7.42 2.87 -2.06
N CYS A 197 8.07 2.62 -3.19
CA CYS A 197 8.32 3.64 -4.21
C CYS A 197 7.02 4.30 -4.71
N ALA A 198 5.94 3.53 -4.88
CA ALA A 198 4.62 4.07 -5.25
C ALA A 198 3.99 4.85 -4.08
N GLY A 199 4.10 4.35 -2.84
CA GLY A 199 3.56 5.01 -1.65
C GLY A 199 4.22 6.35 -1.30
N TYR A 200 5.47 6.57 -1.71
CA TYR A 200 6.21 7.84 -1.51
C TYR A 200 6.21 8.74 -2.74
N CYS A 201 5.73 8.27 -3.90
CA CYS A 201 5.70 9.08 -5.11
C CYS A 201 4.72 10.24 -4.98
N PRO A 202 5.16 11.52 -5.10
CA PRO A 202 4.26 12.67 -4.94
C PRO A 202 3.40 12.94 -6.18
N VAL A 203 3.64 12.18 -7.26
CA VAL A 203 2.97 12.32 -8.55
C VAL A 203 2.58 10.95 -9.12
N GLY A 204 1.93 10.89 -10.28
CA GLY A 204 1.49 9.66 -10.93
C GLY A 204 2.58 8.87 -11.68
N ALA A 205 3.87 9.07 -11.36
CA ALA A 205 4.96 8.36 -12.03
C ALA A 205 5.09 6.90 -11.60
N LEU A 206 4.83 6.61 -10.32
CA LEU A 206 4.78 5.26 -9.76
C LEU A 206 3.45 5.06 -9.07
N TYR A 207 2.77 3.96 -9.38
CA TYR A 207 1.43 3.68 -8.87
C TYR A 207 1.15 2.17 -8.74
N ASP A 208 0.06 1.81 -8.07
CA ASP A 208 -0.32 0.41 -7.86
C ASP A 208 -1.08 -0.14 -9.07
N LYS A 209 -0.54 -1.15 -9.77
CA LYS A 209 -1.20 -1.78 -10.94
C LYS A 209 -2.57 -2.35 -10.62
N MET A 210 -2.76 -2.91 -9.43
CA MET A 210 -4.04 -3.52 -9.03
C MET A 210 -5.19 -2.52 -8.91
N SER A 211 -4.87 -1.24 -8.75
CA SER A 211 -5.87 -0.17 -8.57
C SER A 211 -6.03 0.76 -9.77
N LEU A 212 -5.35 0.47 -10.90
CA LEU A 212 -5.48 1.26 -12.13
C LEU A 212 -6.93 1.25 -12.65
N GLY A 213 -7.48 2.44 -12.90
CA GLY A 213 -8.83 2.61 -13.44
C GLY A 213 -9.97 2.20 -12.49
N VAL A 214 -9.67 1.77 -11.26
CA VAL A 214 -10.69 1.18 -10.36
C VAL A 214 -11.48 2.25 -9.62
N ALA A 215 -10.79 3.22 -9.02
CA ALA A 215 -11.48 4.28 -8.29
C ALA A 215 -10.60 5.52 -8.08
N ARG A 216 -11.22 6.69 -8.15
CA ARG A 216 -10.57 7.94 -7.75
C ARG A 216 -10.61 8.13 -6.24
N ALA A 217 -9.63 8.85 -5.69
CA ALA A 217 -9.49 9.10 -4.25
C ALA A 217 -10.75 9.65 -3.58
N ASN A 218 -11.47 10.54 -4.23
CA ASN A 218 -12.72 11.13 -3.73
C ASN A 218 -13.95 10.19 -3.84
N LYS A 219 -13.78 8.98 -4.37
CA LYS A 219 -14.84 7.96 -4.53
C LYS A 219 -14.60 6.73 -3.67
N VAL A 220 -13.63 6.76 -2.79
CA VAL A 220 -13.32 5.66 -1.88
C VAL A 220 -13.49 6.10 -0.43
N LYS A 221 -13.95 5.17 0.40
CA LYS A 221 -13.94 5.31 1.86
C LYS A 221 -12.65 4.68 2.39
N LYS A 222 -11.85 5.42 3.14
CA LYS A 222 -10.67 4.89 3.84
C LYS A 222 -11.10 4.30 5.17
N VAL A 223 -10.70 3.05 5.42
CA VAL A 223 -10.99 2.33 6.66
C VAL A 223 -9.67 1.82 7.24
N ARG A 224 -9.28 2.34 8.40
CA ARG A 224 -8.09 1.89 9.12
C ARG A 224 -8.28 0.48 9.64
N THR A 225 -7.27 -0.37 9.42
CA THR A 225 -7.26 -1.74 9.94
C THR A 225 -5.83 -2.20 10.25
N THR A 226 -5.73 -3.36 10.89
CA THR A 226 -4.46 -4.06 11.14
C THR A 226 -4.28 -5.17 10.11
N CYS A 227 -3.05 -5.34 9.64
CA CYS A 227 -2.68 -6.39 8.70
C CYS A 227 -2.82 -7.79 9.35
N SER A 228 -3.50 -8.69 8.67
CA SER A 228 -3.73 -10.07 9.14
C SER A 228 -2.63 -11.08 8.76
N TYR A 229 -1.51 -10.63 8.13
CA TYR A 229 -0.52 -11.56 7.59
C TYR A 229 0.53 -12.02 8.59
N CYS A 230 0.93 -11.19 9.53
CA CYS A 230 1.95 -11.56 10.52
C CYS A 230 1.85 -10.72 11.80
N GLY A 231 2.56 -11.14 12.85
CA GLY A 231 2.57 -10.52 14.16
C GLY A 231 3.23 -9.14 14.26
N VAL A 232 3.74 -8.55 13.17
CA VAL A 232 4.23 -7.16 13.17
C VAL A 232 3.11 -6.18 13.50
N GLY A 233 1.85 -6.52 13.14
CA GLY A 233 0.70 -5.67 13.46
C GLY A 233 0.65 -4.36 12.68
N CYS A 234 1.15 -4.35 11.44
CA CYS A 234 1.12 -3.15 10.59
C CYS A 234 -0.29 -2.61 10.44
N SER A 235 -0.45 -1.30 10.64
CA SER A 235 -1.71 -0.60 10.34
C SER A 235 -1.65 0.05 8.97
N PHE A 236 -2.77 0.03 8.25
CA PHE A 236 -2.92 0.63 6.94
C PHE A 236 -4.39 1.00 6.66
N ASP A 237 -4.63 1.74 5.60
CA ASP A 237 -5.97 2.13 5.19
C ASP A 237 -6.44 1.27 4.00
N LEU A 238 -7.53 0.54 4.21
CA LEU A 238 -8.29 -0.06 3.12
C LEU A 238 -9.08 1.03 2.40
N ASN A 239 -8.86 1.17 1.11
CA ASN A 239 -9.66 2.03 0.26
C ASN A 239 -10.82 1.19 -0.30
N VAL A 240 -12.03 1.49 0.14
CA VAL A 240 -13.23 0.71 -0.15
C VAL A 240 -14.17 1.50 -1.06
N ARG A 241 -14.62 0.87 -2.14
CA ARG A 241 -15.66 1.36 -3.04
C ARG A 241 -16.72 0.29 -3.23
N ASP A 242 -17.99 0.63 -3.06
CA ASP A 242 -19.13 -0.27 -3.28
C ASP A 242 -18.97 -1.62 -2.56
N GLY A 243 -18.48 -1.57 -1.31
CA GLY A 243 -18.25 -2.76 -0.48
C GLY A 243 -17.02 -3.59 -0.86
N LYS A 244 -16.22 -3.18 -1.86
CA LYS A 244 -15.01 -3.89 -2.30
C LYS A 244 -13.75 -3.12 -1.95
N ILE A 245 -12.71 -3.83 -1.51
CA ILE A 245 -11.38 -3.28 -1.32
C ILE A 245 -10.76 -3.09 -2.72
N VAL A 246 -10.40 -1.86 -3.04
CA VAL A 246 -9.84 -1.51 -4.35
C VAL A 246 -8.36 -1.14 -4.29
N ARG A 247 -7.86 -0.74 -3.12
CA ARG A 247 -6.46 -0.40 -2.88
C ARG A 247 -6.14 -0.46 -1.39
N VAL A 248 -4.89 -0.69 -1.05
CA VAL A 248 -4.35 -0.49 0.30
C VAL A 248 -3.34 0.67 0.26
N THR A 249 -3.50 1.65 1.14
CA THR A 249 -2.56 2.76 1.27
C THR A 249 -1.91 2.76 2.64
N SER A 250 -0.66 3.22 2.69
CA SER A 250 0.06 3.40 3.94
C SER A 250 -0.60 4.47 4.81
N ALA A 251 -0.49 4.31 6.11
CA ALA A 251 -0.94 5.26 7.10
C ALA A 251 0.28 5.87 7.78
N SER A 252 0.53 7.15 7.55
CA SER A 252 1.74 7.82 8.03
C SER A 252 1.83 7.93 9.56
N ASP A 253 0.72 7.75 10.24
CA ASP A 253 0.56 7.74 11.71
C ASP A 253 0.46 6.32 12.29
N ALA A 254 0.70 5.27 11.47
CA ALA A 254 0.69 3.89 11.93
C ALA A 254 1.79 3.64 12.97
N PRO A 255 1.46 3.17 14.19
CA PRO A 255 2.42 3.13 15.28
C PRO A 255 3.55 2.10 15.10
N ALA A 256 3.26 0.99 14.41
CA ALA A 256 4.23 -0.10 14.24
C ALA A 256 5.07 0.03 12.96
N ASN A 257 4.49 0.55 11.90
CA ASN A 257 5.10 0.51 10.57
C ASN A 257 5.24 1.88 9.88
N GLY A 258 4.60 2.94 10.39
CA GLY A 258 4.55 4.21 9.66
C GLY A 258 4.09 4.00 8.21
N MET A 259 4.86 4.52 7.25
CA MET A 259 4.59 4.34 5.83
C MET A 259 4.98 2.95 5.28
N ALA A 260 5.78 2.17 6.02
CA ALA A 260 6.30 0.90 5.52
C ALA A 260 5.24 -0.20 5.46
N LEU A 261 5.17 -0.89 4.32
CA LEU A 261 4.38 -2.09 4.11
C LEU A 261 5.17 -3.07 3.24
N CYS A 262 5.07 -4.35 3.53
CA CYS A 262 5.58 -5.38 2.63
C CYS A 262 4.58 -5.67 1.49
N VAL A 263 5.01 -6.45 0.50
CA VAL A 263 4.17 -6.85 -0.64
C VAL A 263 2.83 -7.47 -0.21
N LYS A 264 2.82 -8.29 0.84
CA LYS A 264 1.59 -8.94 1.33
C LYS A 264 0.62 -7.92 1.93
N GLY A 265 1.11 -7.02 2.79
CA GLY A 265 0.27 -6.00 3.40
C GLY A 265 -0.33 -5.04 2.38
N ARG A 266 0.43 -4.68 1.34
CA ARG A 266 -0.01 -3.74 0.32
C ARG A 266 -0.90 -4.37 -0.75
N TYR A 267 -0.58 -5.58 -1.23
CA TYR A 267 -1.21 -6.17 -2.41
C TYR A 267 -1.96 -7.47 -2.12
N GLY A 268 -1.79 -8.07 -0.96
CA GLY A 268 -2.40 -9.35 -0.64
C GLY A 268 -3.86 -9.29 -0.17
N TYR A 269 -4.66 -8.36 -0.65
CA TYR A 269 -6.07 -8.19 -0.27
C TYR A 269 -7.06 -8.83 -1.24
N ASP A 270 -6.62 -9.28 -2.40
CA ASP A 270 -7.46 -9.85 -3.47
C ASP A 270 -8.23 -11.10 -3.03
N TYR A 271 -7.66 -11.90 -2.13
CA TYR A 271 -8.32 -13.08 -1.57
C TYR A 271 -9.66 -12.77 -0.88
N VAL A 272 -9.84 -11.55 -0.37
CA VAL A 272 -11.07 -11.16 0.35
C VAL A 272 -12.30 -11.24 -0.54
N HIS A 273 -12.12 -10.90 -1.82
CA HIS A 273 -13.21 -10.88 -2.83
C HIS A 273 -13.02 -11.94 -3.92
N HIS A 274 -12.12 -12.92 -3.68
CA HIS A 274 -11.89 -13.98 -4.66
C HIS A 274 -13.14 -14.84 -4.86
N PRO A 275 -13.52 -15.21 -6.11
CA PRO A 275 -14.72 -16.04 -6.37
C PRO A 275 -14.70 -17.39 -5.66
N ASP A 276 -13.50 -17.98 -5.52
CA ASP A 276 -13.32 -19.29 -4.87
C ASP A 276 -13.21 -19.19 -3.34
N ARG A 277 -13.39 -17.98 -2.75
CA ARG A 277 -13.35 -17.83 -1.30
C ARG A 277 -14.47 -18.61 -0.64
N LEU A 278 -14.12 -19.48 0.30
CA LEU A 278 -15.09 -20.16 1.13
C LEU A 278 -15.79 -19.15 2.05
N THR A 279 -17.11 -19.05 1.90
CA THR A 279 -17.94 -18.11 2.69
C THR A 279 -18.81 -18.84 3.71
N ARG A 280 -18.81 -20.16 3.69
CA ARG A 280 -19.55 -21.02 4.61
C ARG A 280 -18.71 -22.21 5.04
N PRO A 281 -18.97 -22.80 6.23
CA PRO A 281 -18.27 -23.99 6.68
C PRO A 281 -18.52 -25.19 5.76
N LEU A 282 -17.48 -26.02 5.62
CA LEU A 282 -17.53 -27.28 4.88
C LEU A 282 -17.23 -28.43 5.85
N VAL A 283 -18.11 -29.44 5.87
CA VAL A 283 -17.98 -30.64 6.71
C VAL A 283 -17.91 -31.86 5.82
N ARG A 284 -17.05 -32.83 6.16
CA ARG A 284 -17.03 -34.12 5.45
C ARG A 284 -18.35 -34.88 5.69
N ALA A 285 -18.96 -35.40 4.63
CA ALA A 285 -20.23 -36.07 4.66
C ALA A 285 -20.31 -37.21 5.71
N LYS A 286 -19.21 -37.91 5.94
CA LYS A 286 -19.12 -38.98 6.93
C LYS A 286 -19.37 -38.57 8.39
N TRP A 287 -19.22 -37.27 8.69
CA TRP A 287 -19.42 -36.71 10.02
C TRP A 287 -20.81 -36.13 10.26
N LEU A 288 -21.66 -36.13 9.21
CA LEU A 288 -23.02 -35.64 9.26
C LEU A 288 -23.99 -36.82 9.43
N ASP A 289 -25.09 -36.60 10.16
CA ASP A 289 -26.19 -37.55 10.29
C ASP A 289 -26.89 -37.79 8.95
N ALA A 290 -27.63 -38.84 8.80
CA ALA A 290 -28.37 -39.14 7.57
C ALA A 290 -29.30 -37.99 7.16
N THR A 291 -29.97 -37.36 8.13
CA THR A 291 -30.84 -36.19 7.91
C THR A 291 -30.10 -34.94 7.46
N GLN A 292 -28.86 -34.80 7.88
CA GLN A 292 -27.97 -33.66 7.48
C GLN A 292 -27.29 -33.92 6.14
N ARG A 293 -27.13 -35.20 5.71
CA ARG A 293 -26.54 -35.59 4.43
C ARG A 293 -27.47 -35.34 3.24
N ASP A 294 -28.78 -35.46 3.45
CA ASP A 294 -29.81 -35.40 2.39
C ASP A 294 -30.20 -33.98 1.99
N GLY A 295 -29.44 -32.95 2.48
CA GLY A 295 -29.48 -31.60 1.92
C GLY A 295 -30.80 -30.83 2.09
N ARG A 296 -31.68 -31.22 3.05
CA ARG A 296 -32.88 -30.42 3.37
C ARG A 296 -32.65 -29.42 4.48
N LEU A 297 -31.55 -28.63 4.36
CA LEU A 297 -31.40 -27.38 5.10
C LEU A 297 -31.69 -26.21 4.17
N ALA A 298 -32.95 -25.73 4.32
CA ALA A 298 -33.49 -24.44 3.88
C ALA A 298 -33.02 -23.91 2.51
N SER A 299 -33.91 -23.98 1.53
CA SER A 299 -34.14 -23.11 0.37
C SER A 299 -32.93 -22.22 -0.09
N GLY A 300 -32.16 -22.74 -1.02
CA GLY A 300 -31.19 -22.02 -1.80
C GLY A 300 -30.46 -23.00 -2.73
N GLU A 301 -30.57 -22.78 -4.03
CA GLU A 301 -29.97 -23.62 -5.07
C GLU A 301 -28.47 -23.85 -4.84
N TRP A 302 -28.06 -25.11 -4.87
CA TRP A 302 -26.75 -25.58 -4.54
C TRP A 302 -25.91 -25.80 -5.81
N GLN A 303 -24.83 -25.06 -5.96
CA GLN A 303 -23.74 -25.41 -6.88
C GLN A 303 -22.60 -26.08 -6.08
N ALA A 304 -22.23 -27.30 -6.49
CA ALA A 304 -21.12 -28.04 -5.90
C ALA A 304 -19.80 -27.28 -6.18
N ALA A 305 -19.17 -26.74 -5.15
CA ALA A 305 -17.85 -26.17 -5.26
C ALA A 305 -16.81 -27.30 -5.47
N THR A 306 -16.35 -27.49 -6.68
CA THR A 306 -15.21 -28.35 -6.99
C THR A 306 -13.93 -27.63 -6.64
N VAL A 307 -13.26 -28.01 -5.56
CA VAL A 307 -11.87 -27.63 -5.30
C VAL A 307 -10.99 -28.44 -6.25
N ALA A 308 -10.89 -28.02 -7.51
CA ALA A 308 -9.89 -28.52 -8.46
C ALA A 308 -8.71 -27.54 -8.46
N GLY A 309 -7.64 -27.88 -7.78
CA GLY A 309 -6.37 -27.19 -7.89
C GLY A 309 -5.85 -27.25 -9.34
N LYS A 310 -5.95 -26.14 -10.05
CA LYS A 310 -5.15 -25.91 -11.25
C LYS A 310 -4.34 -24.66 -11.05
N HIS A 311 -3.09 -24.84 -10.65
CA HIS A 311 -2.05 -23.88 -10.91
C HIS A 311 -1.85 -23.75 -12.41
N ALA A 312 -2.63 -22.92 -13.08
CA ALA A 312 -2.33 -22.46 -14.42
C ALA A 312 -1.27 -21.37 -14.31
N ARG A 313 -0.04 -21.70 -14.72
CA ARG A 313 1.00 -20.71 -15.03
C ARG A 313 0.43 -19.80 -16.13
N ARG A 314 0.21 -18.53 -15.80
CA ARG A 314 -0.05 -17.52 -16.82
C ARG A 314 1.27 -17.26 -17.57
N SER A 315 1.37 -17.83 -18.74
CA SER A 315 2.35 -17.45 -19.76
C SER A 315 2.01 -16.04 -20.26
N ALA A 316 3.05 -15.27 -20.54
CA ALA A 316 2.99 -13.92 -21.07
C ALA A 316 2.03 -13.80 -22.26
N VAL A 317 1.13 -12.83 -22.20
CA VAL A 317 0.30 -12.44 -23.35
C VAL A 317 0.93 -11.20 -23.97
N SER A 318 1.46 -11.39 -25.17
CA SER A 318 1.80 -10.33 -26.11
C SER A 318 0.54 -9.57 -26.53
N GLY A 319 0.71 -8.26 -26.71
CA GLY A 319 -0.36 -7.28 -26.88
C GLY A 319 -1.38 -7.57 -27.98
N GLN A 320 -2.62 -7.22 -27.65
CA GLN A 320 -3.58 -6.55 -28.55
C GLN A 320 -4.72 -5.99 -27.69
N GLN A 321 -4.96 -4.70 -27.83
CA GLN A 321 -6.14 -4.03 -27.28
C GLN A 321 -7.38 -4.52 -28.04
N SER A 322 -8.36 -5.05 -27.33
CA SER A 322 -9.73 -5.15 -27.81
C SER A 322 -10.71 -4.91 -26.68
N ALA A 323 -11.72 -4.12 -26.98
CA ALA A 323 -12.76 -3.63 -26.11
C ALA A 323 -13.41 -4.75 -25.29
N VAL A 324 -13.48 -4.55 -23.97
CA VAL A 324 -14.24 -5.44 -23.08
C VAL A 324 -15.71 -5.05 -23.14
N SER A 325 -16.48 -5.81 -23.91
CA SER A 325 -17.93 -5.84 -23.78
C SER A 325 -18.27 -6.68 -22.53
N SER A 326 -18.90 -6.04 -21.55
CA SER A 326 -19.44 -6.70 -20.38
C SER A 326 -20.70 -7.51 -20.76
N GLN A 327 -20.53 -8.80 -21.04
CA GLN A 327 -21.61 -9.77 -20.93
C GLN A 327 -21.20 -10.83 -19.89
N PRO A 328 -22.12 -11.18 -18.96
CA PRO A 328 -21.86 -12.27 -18.04
C PRO A 328 -21.79 -13.57 -18.85
N SER A 329 -20.64 -14.21 -18.85
CA SER A 329 -20.47 -15.53 -19.47
C SER A 329 -21.40 -16.52 -18.75
N ALA A 330 -22.35 -17.06 -19.51
CA ALA A 330 -23.17 -18.19 -19.08
C ALA A 330 -22.25 -19.32 -18.62
N ILE A 331 -22.45 -19.76 -17.37
CA ILE A 331 -21.80 -20.93 -16.79
C ILE A 331 -22.30 -22.12 -17.64
N ARG A 332 -21.40 -22.72 -18.40
CA ARG A 332 -21.68 -23.99 -19.06
C ARG A 332 -21.82 -25.06 -18.00
N ASP A 333 -22.94 -25.76 -18.01
CA ASP A 333 -23.17 -26.99 -17.26
C ASP A 333 -22.02 -27.97 -17.59
N GLN A 334 -21.09 -28.11 -16.66
CA GLN A 334 -20.07 -29.15 -16.73
C GLN A 334 -20.69 -30.40 -16.07
N GLU A 335 -20.73 -31.48 -16.83
CA GLU A 335 -21.10 -32.80 -16.34
C GLU A 335 -20.34 -33.14 -15.04
N PRO A 336 -20.98 -33.81 -14.06
CA PRO A 336 -20.34 -34.20 -12.82
C PRO A 336 -19.15 -35.12 -13.12
N VAL A 337 -17.97 -34.73 -12.62
CA VAL A 337 -16.75 -35.57 -12.73
C VAL A 337 -17.05 -36.96 -12.09
N PRO A 338 -16.94 -38.08 -12.82
CA PRO A 338 -17.12 -39.41 -12.25
C PRO A 338 -16.08 -39.67 -11.16
N GLY A 339 -16.51 -39.92 -9.94
CA GLY A 339 -15.63 -40.20 -8.79
C GLY A 339 -15.97 -39.48 -7.48
N LEU A 340 -16.90 -38.52 -7.48
CA LEU A 340 -17.29 -37.73 -6.30
C LEU A 340 -18.41 -38.33 -5.45
N GLN A 341 -18.67 -39.63 -5.54
CA GLN A 341 -19.53 -40.38 -4.59
C GLN A 341 -18.76 -40.89 -3.36
N SER A 342 -17.55 -40.42 -3.15
CA SER A 342 -16.76 -40.77 -1.98
C SER A 342 -17.42 -40.28 -0.68
N PRO A 343 -17.42 -41.08 0.38
CA PRO A 343 -17.85 -40.66 1.74
C PRO A 343 -17.00 -39.48 2.27
N ASP A 344 -15.95 -39.15 1.62
CA ASP A 344 -15.05 -38.03 1.93
C ASP A 344 -15.43 -36.69 1.23
N ARG A 345 -16.56 -36.62 0.51
CA ARG A 345 -16.99 -35.32 -0.06
C ARG A 345 -17.28 -34.31 1.04
N PHE A 346 -16.99 -33.05 0.79
CA PHE A 346 -17.34 -31.92 1.66
C PHE A 346 -18.76 -31.46 1.35
N ILE A 347 -19.53 -31.19 2.41
CA ILE A 347 -20.88 -30.63 2.34
C ILE A 347 -20.83 -29.28 3.06
N GLN A 348 -21.42 -28.27 2.46
CA GLN A 348 -21.62 -26.97 3.09
C GLN A 348 -22.70 -27.04 4.13
N VAL A 349 -22.45 -26.45 5.31
CA VAL A 349 -23.40 -26.36 6.43
C VAL A 349 -23.42 -24.92 6.95
N ASP A 350 -24.41 -24.62 7.79
CA ASP A 350 -24.39 -23.36 8.55
C ASP A 350 -23.37 -23.40 9.70
N TRP A 351 -23.07 -22.21 10.26
CA TRP A 351 -22.08 -22.09 11.32
C TRP A 351 -22.45 -22.82 12.59
N ASP A 352 -23.73 -22.80 12.98
CA ASP A 352 -24.21 -23.44 14.23
C ASP A 352 -24.02 -24.95 14.13
N SER A 353 -24.44 -25.55 13.01
CA SER A 353 -24.23 -26.98 12.74
C SER A 353 -22.75 -27.38 12.74
N ALA A 354 -21.88 -26.55 12.17
CA ALA A 354 -20.45 -26.82 12.16
C ALA A 354 -19.83 -26.73 13.55
N LEU A 355 -20.18 -25.70 14.31
CA LEU A 355 -19.69 -25.51 15.69
C LEU A 355 -20.17 -26.56 16.64
N ASP A 356 -21.45 -26.95 16.55
CA ASP A 356 -22.03 -28.04 17.35
C ASP A 356 -21.34 -29.39 17.07
N LEU A 357 -21.04 -29.65 15.80
CA LEU A 357 -20.29 -30.86 15.44
C LEU A 357 -18.89 -30.84 16.07
N VAL A 358 -18.17 -29.74 15.98
CA VAL A 358 -16.83 -29.61 16.56
C VAL A 358 -16.90 -29.75 18.08
N ALA A 359 -17.83 -29.07 18.73
CA ALA A 359 -17.99 -29.12 20.18
C ALA A 359 -18.28 -30.55 20.68
N ARG A 360 -19.23 -31.26 20.02
CA ARG A 360 -19.55 -32.66 20.34
C ARG A 360 -18.31 -33.56 20.18
N ARG A 361 -17.59 -33.45 19.05
CA ARG A 361 -16.41 -34.29 18.79
C ARG A 361 -15.30 -34.00 19.78
N PHE A 362 -15.07 -32.77 20.14
CA PHE A 362 -14.10 -32.43 21.18
C PHE A 362 -14.49 -32.95 22.54
N ALA A 363 -15.77 -32.87 22.92
CA ALA A 363 -16.26 -33.46 24.17
C ALA A 363 -16.12 -34.99 24.20
N GLU A 364 -16.38 -35.66 23.09
CA GLU A 364 -16.17 -37.13 22.96
C GLU A 364 -14.67 -37.47 23.15
N VAL A 365 -13.77 -36.85 22.42
CA VAL A 365 -12.32 -37.08 22.52
C VAL A 365 -11.82 -36.80 23.93
N LYS A 366 -12.28 -35.72 24.56
CA LYS A 366 -11.89 -35.38 25.94
C LYS A 366 -12.36 -36.43 26.93
N ARG A 367 -13.59 -36.95 26.76
CA ARG A 367 -14.15 -38.01 27.63
C ARG A 367 -13.39 -39.33 27.45
N GLU A 368 -13.02 -39.70 26.23
CA GLU A 368 -12.42 -40.99 25.90
C GLU A 368 -10.91 -41.04 26.14
N HIS A 369 -10.23 -39.93 25.87
CA HIS A 369 -8.77 -39.87 25.82
C HIS A 369 -8.15 -38.82 26.75
N GLY A 370 -8.97 -38.03 27.44
CA GLY A 370 -8.51 -36.97 28.35
C GLY A 370 -8.07 -35.70 27.63
N SER A 371 -7.71 -34.70 28.43
CA SER A 371 -7.30 -33.39 27.94
C SER A 371 -5.94 -33.40 27.17
N GLU A 372 -5.08 -34.33 27.50
CA GLU A 372 -3.76 -34.48 26.87
C GLU A 372 -3.83 -35.00 25.42
N ALA A 373 -5.00 -35.46 24.97
CA ALA A 373 -5.24 -35.83 23.57
C ALA A 373 -5.32 -34.61 22.62
N PHE A 374 -5.34 -33.40 23.16
CA PHE A 374 -5.40 -32.17 22.37
C PHE A 374 -4.05 -31.49 22.26
N SER A 375 -3.79 -30.96 21.08
CA SER A 375 -2.72 -30.01 20.81
C SER A 375 -3.26 -28.85 19.98
N VAL A 376 -2.86 -27.62 20.32
CA VAL A 376 -3.26 -26.41 19.62
C VAL A 376 -2.02 -25.76 19.01
N PHE A 377 -2.13 -25.42 17.75
CA PHE A 377 -1.08 -24.68 17.03
C PHE A 377 -1.58 -23.28 16.72
N ALA A 378 -1.00 -22.28 17.36
CA ALA A 378 -1.16 -20.88 17.06
C ALA A 378 -0.17 -20.44 15.98
N SER A 379 -0.07 -19.17 15.66
CA SER A 379 0.83 -18.70 14.62
C SER A 379 1.31 -17.28 14.88
N ALA A 380 2.56 -17.00 14.51
CA ALA A 380 3.07 -15.64 14.41
C ALA A 380 2.35 -14.79 13.33
N LYS A 381 1.51 -15.43 12.52
CA LYS A 381 0.63 -14.76 11.54
C LYS A 381 -0.74 -14.40 12.11
N CYS A 382 -1.09 -14.89 13.29
CA CYS A 382 -2.30 -14.51 14.00
C CYS A 382 -2.10 -13.17 14.70
N THR A 383 -3.19 -12.44 14.93
CA THR A 383 -3.18 -11.25 15.77
C THR A 383 -2.91 -11.63 17.24
N ASN A 384 -2.55 -10.64 18.06
CA ASN A 384 -2.36 -10.87 19.49
C ASN A 384 -3.63 -11.38 20.17
N GLU A 385 -4.78 -10.85 19.73
CA GLU A 385 -6.11 -11.24 20.22
C GLU A 385 -6.41 -12.72 19.90
N GLU A 386 -6.14 -13.16 18.68
CA GLU A 386 -6.31 -14.56 18.26
C GLU A 386 -5.39 -15.48 19.07
N ASN A 387 -4.12 -15.14 19.23
CA ASN A 387 -3.18 -15.92 20.05
C ASN A 387 -3.60 -15.98 21.52
N TYR A 388 -4.12 -14.88 22.07
CA TYR A 388 -4.68 -14.87 23.43
C TYR A 388 -5.88 -15.80 23.54
N LEU A 389 -6.80 -15.75 22.56
CA LEU A 389 -8.01 -16.61 22.56
C LEU A 389 -7.66 -18.09 22.42
N PHE A 390 -6.69 -18.45 21.57
CA PHE A 390 -6.20 -19.82 21.46
C PHE A 390 -5.62 -20.31 22.79
N ASN A 391 -4.83 -19.48 23.45
CA ASN A 391 -4.23 -19.81 24.74
C ASN A 391 -5.31 -20.02 25.83
N LYS A 392 -6.29 -19.12 25.89
CA LYS A 392 -7.42 -19.19 26.81
C LYS A 392 -8.27 -20.42 26.55
N PHE A 393 -8.63 -20.71 25.29
CA PHE A 393 -9.41 -21.86 24.87
C PHE A 393 -8.71 -23.17 25.25
N THR A 394 -7.42 -23.30 24.97
CA THR A 394 -6.64 -24.50 25.26
C THR A 394 -6.63 -24.81 26.75
N ARG A 395 -6.40 -23.81 27.59
CA ARG A 395 -6.29 -24.01 29.04
C ARG A 395 -7.63 -24.12 29.74
N GLN A 396 -8.61 -23.29 29.38
CA GLN A 396 -9.89 -23.24 30.07
C GLN A 396 -10.90 -24.27 29.54
N VAL A 397 -10.94 -24.51 28.23
CA VAL A 397 -11.92 -25.37 27.59
C VAL A 397 -11.36 -26.78 27.38
N LEU A 398 -10.21 -26.90 26.73
CA LEU A 398 -9.59 -28.22 26.50
C LEU A 398 -8.95 -28.78 27.76
N GLY A 399 -8.42 -27.92 28.64
CA GLY A 399 -7.84 -28.31 29.92
C GLY A 399 -6.41 -28.87 29.81
N THR A 400 -5.65 -28.41 28.82
CA THR A 400 -4.26 -28.82 28.60
C THR A 400 -3.36 -27.59 28.38
N ASN A 401 -2.05 -27.78 28.55
CA ASN A 401 -1.01 -26.81 28.18
C ASN A 401 -0.35 -27.10 26.84
N ASN A 402 -0.83 -28.09 26.08
CA ASN A 402 -0.29 -28.49 24.79
C ASN A 402 -0.64 -27.44 23.71
N ILE A 403 -0.04 -26.27 23.82
CA ILE A 403 -0.14 -25.20 22.83
C ILE A 403 1.25 -24.70 22.46
N ASP A 404 1.47 -24.59 21.18
CA ASP A 404 2.68 -24.00 20.61
C ASP A 404 2.35 -23.15 19.39
N HIS A 405 3.30 -22.42 18.87
CA HIS A 405 3.10 -21.62 17.67
C HIS A 405 4.26 -21.78 16.69
N CYS A 406 3.95 -21.55 15.43
CA CYS A 406 4.95 -21.47 14.38
C CYS A 406 5.89 -20.28 14.64
N ALA A 407 7.07 -20.56 15.17
CA ALA A 407 8.17 -19.61 15.24
C ALA A 407 8.76 -19.45 13.83
N ARG A 408 8.20 -18.56 13.05
CA ARG A 408 8.73 -18.29 11.73
C ARG A 408 10.03 -17.49 11.83
N LEU A 409 11.05 -18.01 11.18
CA LEU A 409 12.28 -17.28 10.85
C LEU A 409 12.04 -16.32 9.67
#